data_fff45952f0a988cd9121a890e9e1a488
#
_entry.id   fff45952f0a988cd9121a890e9e1a488
#
_cell.length_a   1.000
_cell.length_b   1.000
_cell.length_c   1.000
_cell.angle_alpha   90.00
_cell.angle_beta   90.00
_cell.angle_gamma   90.00
#
_symmetry.space_group_name_H-M   'P 1'
#
loop_
_entity.id
_entity.type
_entity.pdbx_description
1 polymer ?
#
loop_
_entity_poly.entity_id
_entity_poly.type
_entity_poly.pdbx_seq_one_letter_code
_entity_poly.pdbx_strand_id
1 'polypeptide(L)'
;MKLPLLLTAGLVIGASATNVARAADETLDAATKARVERFEKGPATIDVSKYPDAIKEDYEVFSTKCTQCHKLSRPINSDYALPDEWSRYIKRMMHKPGSGISAGEGKKIYDFLVYDSSIRKKAMVDEKLGKATPEEKAAAESKFKEIHDKYDK
;
A
#
# COMPACT_ATOMS: atom_id res chain seq x y z
N MET A 1 -66.16 -28.95 -0.91
CA MET A 1 -64.83 -28.95 -0.26
C MET A 1 -63.92 -28.08 -1.09
N LYS A 2 -63.50 -26.89 -0.58
CA LYS A 2 -62.64 -25.94 -1.28
C LYS A 2 -61.24 -26.01 -0.62
N LEU A 3 -60.22 -26.33 -1.45
CA LEU A 3 -58.86 -26.43 -1.04
C LEU A 3 -58.17 -25.04 -1.21
N PRO A 4 -57.48 -24.49 -0.22
CA PRO A 4 -56.78 -23.21 -0.40
C PRO A 4 -55.40 -23.41 -1.05
N LEU A 5 -55.11 -22.54 -2.00
CA LEU A 5 -53.88 -22.42 -2.74
C LEU A 5 -52.83 -21.71 -1.83
N LEU A 6 -51.73 -22.39 -1.48
CA LEU A 6 -50.62 -21.83 -0.73
C LEU A 6 -49.67 -21.11 -1.73
N LEU A 7 -49.63 -19.78 -1.65
CA LEU A 7 -48.58 -18.98 -2.32
C LEU A 7 -47.29 -19.04 -1.49
N THR A 8 -46.23 -19.64 -2.04
CA THR A 8 -44.89 -19.55 -1.47
C THR A 8 -44.22 -18.30 -2.03
N ALA A 9 -44.02 -17.30 -1.18
CA ALA A 9 -43.22 -16.13 -1.51
C ALA A 9 -41.71 -16.50 -1.44
N GLY A 10 -41.05 -16.55 -2.59
CA GLY A 10 -39.63 -16.73 -2.68
C GLY A 10 -38.89 -15.43 -2.32
N LEU A 11 -38.12 -15.46 -1.25
CA LEU A 11 -37.25 -14.36 -0.82
C LEU A 11 -35.98 -14.36 -1.71
N VAL A 12 -35.88 -13.41 -2.61
CA VAL A 12 -34.66 -13.17 -3.41
C VAL A 12 -33.71 -12.31 -2.56
N ILE A 13 -32.69 -12.94 -1.99
CA ILE A 13 -31.59 -12.22 -1.33
C ILE A 13 -30.61 -11.81 -2.43
N GLY A 14 -30.74 -10.58 -2.93
CA GLY A 14 -29.81 -9.97 -3.87
C GLY A 14 -28.49 -9.61 -3.17
N ALA A 15 -27.40 -10.20 -3.61
CA ALA A 15 -26.06 -9.94 -3.14
C ALA A 15 -25.60 -8.52 -3.52
N SER A 16 -25.54 -7.61 -2.55
CA SER A 16 -25.02 -6.23 -2.73
C SER A 16 -23.56 -6.10 -2.30
N ALA A 17 -22.68 -6.94 -2.81
CA ALA A 17 -21.26 -6.95 -2.43
C ALA A 17 -20.33 -6.13 -3.35
N THR A 18 -20.84 -5.48 -4.42
CA THR A 18 -19.99 -4.88 -5.47
C THR A 18 -19.84 -3.36 -5.41
N ASN A 19 -20.49 -2.65 -4.48
CA ASN A 19 -20.56 -1.19 -4.53
C ASN A 19 -19.52 -0.45 -3.66
N VAL A 20 -18.84 -1.08 -2.70
CA VAL A 20 -17.94 -0.37 -1.78
C VAL A 20 -16.62 0.04 -2.43
N ALA A 21 -16.06 -0.81 -3.29
CA ALA A 21 -14.80 -0.50 -3.98
C ALA A 21 -14.96 0.60 -5.05
N ARG A 22 -16.14 0.67 -5.69
CA ARG A 22 -16.44 1.65 -6.74
C ARG A 22 -16.69 3.06 -6.19
N ALA A 23 -17.31 3.17 -5.01
CA ALA A 23 -17.58 4.46 -4.37
C ALA A 23 -16.32 5.20 -3.91
N ALA A 24 -15.24 4.49 -3.58
CA ALA A 24 -13.97 5.10 -3.18
C ALA A 24 -13.21 5.74 -4.37
N ASP A 25 -13.44 5.28 -5.59
CA ASP A 25 -12.77 5.77 -6.80
C ASP A 25 -13.49 6.99 -7.41
N GLU A 26 -14.79 7.13 -7.18
CA GLU A 26 -15.58 8.28 -7.67
C GLU A 26 -15.28 9.62 -6.94
N THR A 27 -14.60 9.57 -5.79
CA THR A 27 -14.26 10.75 -5.00
C THR A 27 -12.88 11.36 -5.31
N LEU A 28 -12.08 10.71 -6.17
CA LEU A 28 -10.75 11.19 -6.54
C LEU A 28 -10.87 12.27 -7.63
N ASP A 29 -10.11 13.36 -7.47
CA ASP A 29 -9.95 14.35 -8.53
C ASP A 29 -9.27 13.75 -9.76
N ALA A 30 -9.49 14.34 -10.94
CA ALA A 30 -9.02 13.81 -12.22
C ALA A 30 -7.49 13.61 -12.26
N ALA A 31 -6.71 14.50 -11.64
CA ALA A 31 -5.25 14.42 -11.63
C ALA A 31 -4.78 13.24 -10.75
N THR A 32 -5.40 13.07 -9.58
CA THR A 32 -5.14 11.91 -8.69
C THR A 32 -5.53 10.60 -9.37
N LYS A 33 -6.67 10.56 -10.07
CA LYS A 33 -7.11 9.38 -10.82
C LYS A 33 -6.11 9.00 -11.91
N ALA A 34 -5.69 9.94 -12.74
CA ALA A 34 -4.70 9.72 -13.79
C ALA A 34 -3.35 9.22 -13.22
N ARG A 35 -2.93 9.77 -12.07
CA ARG A 35 -1.71 9.33 -11.38
C ARG A 35 -1.83 7.90 -10.88
N VAL A 36 -2.95 7.53 -10.27
CA VAL A 36 -3.22 6.15 -9.81
C VAL A 36 -3.22 5.19 -10.99
N GLU A 37 -3.91 5.51 -12.08
CA GLU A 37 -3.92 4.69 -13.29
C GLU A 37 -2.52 4.47 -13.87
N ARG A 38 -1.67 5.49 -13.85
CA ARG A 38 -0.27 5.37 -14.26
C ARG A 38 0.50 4.38 -13.39
N PHE A 39 0.33 4.45 -12.06
CA PHE A 39 1.00 3.51 -11.14
C PHE A 39 0.52 2.08 -11.33
N GLU A 40 -0.77 1.88 -11.58
CA GLU A 40 -1.38 0.55 -11.75
C GLU A 40 -1.01 -0.15 -13.07
N LYS A 41 -0.42 0.58 -14.03
CA LYS A 41 0.12 0.00 -15.28
C LYS A 41 1.51 -0.62 -15.10
N GLY A 42 2.23 -0.28 -14.03
CA GLY A 42 3.55 -0.82 -13.74
C GLY A 42 3.53 -2.23 -13.13
N PRO A 43 4.71 -2.81 -12.86
CA PRO A 43 4.84 -4.12 -12.21
C PRO A 43 4.05 -4.22 -10.91
N ALA A 44 3.44 -5.38 -10.68
CA ALA A 44 2.70 -5.68 -9.45
C ALA A 44 3.51 -6.50 -8.43
N THR A 45 4.76 -6.80 -8.73
CA THR A 45 5.68 -7.56 -7.89
C THR A 45 7.06 -6.90 -7.84
N ILE A 46 7.81 -7.19 -6.80
CA ILE A 46 9.22 -6.79 -6.63
C ILE A 46 10.04 -8.07 -6.51
N ASP A 47 11.16 -8.14 -7.22
CA ASP A 47 12.15 -9.20 -6.98
C ASP A 47 12.92 -8.90 -5.69
N VAL A 48 12.57 -9.62 -4.63
CA VAL A 48 13.19 -9.53 -3.31
C VAL A 48 14.21 -10.64 -3.06
N SER A 49 14.58 -11.43 -4.07
CA SER A 49 15.45 -12.61 -3.92
C SER A 49 16.79 -12.29 -3.25
N LYS A 50 17.31 -11.09 -3.47
CA LYS A 50 18.59 -10.61 -2.92
C LYS A 50 18.46 -9.81 -1.62
N TYR A 51 17.24 -9.66 -1.09
CA TYR A 51 17.04 -8.94 0.17
C TYR A 51 17.26 -9.87 1.38
N PRO A 52 17.59 -9.32 2.56
CA PRO A 52 17.64 -10.08 3.81
C PRO A 52 16.34 -10.82 4.09
N ASP A 53 16.42 -11.99 4.74
CA ASP A 53 15.23 -12.83 4.96
C ASP A 53 14.15 -12.12 5.75
N ALA A 54 14.52 -11.33 6.76
CA ALA A 54 13.55 -10.54 7.53
C ALA A 54 12.85 -9.46 6.68
N ILE A 55 13.51 -8.90 5.66
CA ILE A 55 12.88 -7.97 4.70
C ILE A 55 11.96 -8.72 3.74
N LYS A 56 12.28 -9.97 3.37
CA LYS A 56 11.37 -10.82 2.58
C LYS A 56 10.09 -11.14 3.37
N GLU A 57 10.21 -11.43 4.67
CA GLU A 57 9.04 -11.61 5.55
C GLU A 57 8.18 -10.33 5.62
N ASP A 58 8.81 -9.17 5.72
CA ASP A 58 8.11 -7.88 5.74
C ASP A 58 7.45 -7.57 4.37
N TYR A 59 8.04 -8.04 3.25
CA TYR A 59 7.42 -8.00 1.92
C TYR A 59 6.13 -8.84 1.84
N GLU A 60 6.10 -10.02 2.46
CA GLU A 60 4.89 -10.85 2.53
C GLU A 60 3.76 -10.14 3.27
N VAL A 61 4.08 -9.44 4.36
CA VAL A 61 3.10 -8.61 5.08
C VAL A 61 2.59 -7.47 4.19
N PHE A 62 3.51 -6.76 3.52
CA PHE A 62 3.16 -5.69 2.58
C PHE A 62 2.26 -6.19 1.45
N SER A 63 2.64 -7.30 0.78
CA SER A 63 1.88 -7.83 -0.35
C SER A 63 0.48 -8.29 0.08
N THR A 64 0.37 -9.00 1.21
CA THR A 64 -0.90 -9.50 1.73
C THR A 64 -1.84 -8.38 2.15
N LYS A 65 -1.33 -7.37 2.87
CA LYS A 65 -2.20 -6.30 3.40
C LYS A 65 -2.61 -5.28 2.35
N CYS A 66 -1.70 -4.89 1.46
CA CYS A 66 -2.00 -3.86 0.47
C CYS A 66 -2.92 -4.34 -0.64
N THR A 67 -2.93 -5.64 -0.97
CA THR A 67 -3.82 -6.21 -2.00
C THR A 67 -5.28 -6.33 -1.59
N GLN A 68 -5.60 -6.13 -0.30
CA GLN A 68 -6.98 -6.21 0.18
C GLN A 68 -7.90 -5.12 -0.39
N CYS A 69 -7.35 -3.96 -0.78
CA CYS A 69 -8.14 -2.80 -1.21
C CYS A 69 -7.78 -2.28 -2.61
N HIS A 70 -6.59 -2.53 -3.11
CA HIS A 70 -6.13 -2.04 -4.42
C HIS A 70 -5.00 -2.91 -4.97
N LYS A 71 -4.65 -2.72 -6.24
CA LYS A 71 -3.52 -3.43 -6.86
C LYS A 71 -2.21 -3.09 -6.17
N LEU A 72 -1.33 -4.09 -5.99
CA LEU A 72 -0.01 -3.91 -5.40
C LEU A 72 0.90 -3.00 -6.24
N SER A 73 0.68 -2.95 -7.55
CA SER A 73 1.36 -2.02 -8.46
C SER A 73 1.21 -0.55 -8.04
N ARG A 74 0.10 -0.17 -7.38
CA ARG A 74 -0.13 1.22 -6.94
C ARG A 74 0.95 1.73 -5.97
N PRO A 75 1.23 1.11 -4.82
CA PRO A 75 2.33 1.52 -3.96
C PRO A 75 3.71 1.25 -4.57
N ILE A 76 3.92 0.12 -5.27
CA ILE A 76 5.20 -0.24 -5.88
C ILE A 76 5.70 0.83 -6.85
N ASN A 77 4.80 1.34 -7.73
CA ASN A 77 5.16 2.31 -8.77
C ASN A 77 4.83 3.76 -8.39
N SER A 78 4.45 4.01 -7.14
CA SER A 78 4.16 5.36 -6.66
C SER A 78 5.41 6.26 -6.69
N ASP A 79 5.16 7.56 -6.65
CA ASP A 79 6.21 8.59 -6.56
C ASP A 79 6.75 8.74 -5.13
N TYR A 80 6.41 7.84 -4.20
CA TYR A 80 6.95 7.82 -2.84
C TYR A 80 8.27 7.05 -2.81
N ALA A 81 9.27 7.64 -2.13
CA ALA A 81 10.60 7.05 -1.98
C ALA A 81 11.24 7.38 -0.62
N LEU A 82 10.89 8.52 0.00
CA LEU A 82 11.48 8.95 1.26
C LEU A 82 10.77 8.33 2.47
N PRO A 83 11.49 8.09 3.58
CA PRO A 83 10.94 7.50 4.80
C PRO A 83 9.70 8.24 5.33
N ASP A 84 9.71 9.57 5.32
CA ASP A 84 8.59 10.38 5.78
C ASP A 84 7.35 10.27 4.86
N GLU A 85 7.55 10.18 3.55
CA GLU A 85 6.47 9.93 2.59
C GLU A 85 5.79 8.58 2.86
N TRP A 86 6.58 7.52 3.12
CA TRP A 86 6.07 6.20 3.47
C TRP A 86 5.37 6.19 4.81
N SER A 87 5.91 6.88 5.82
CA SER A 87 5.25 7.02 7.12
C SER A 87 3.85 7.62 6.97
N ARG A 88 3.71 8.73 6.23
CA ARG A 88 2.41 9.37 5.98
C ARG A 88 1.47 8.47 5.17
N TYR A 89 2.00 7.79 4.16
CA TYR A 89 1.21 6.88 3.33
C TYR A 89 0.62 5.72 4.15
N ILE A 90 1.46 5.04 4.92
CA ILE A 90 1.05 3.88 5.72
C ILE A 90 0.07 4.28 6.81
N LYS A 91 0.31 5.39 7.53
CA LYS A 91 -0.66 5.93 8.50
C LYS A 91 -2.03 6.15 7.86
N ARG A 92 -2.07 6.73 6.66
CA ARG A 92 -3.32 6.93 5.90
C ARG A 92 -4.01 5.61 5.57
N MET A 93 -3.24 4.57 5.17
CA MET A 93 -3.80 3.25 4.87
C MET A 93 -4.34 2.56 6.14
N MET A 94 -3.62 2.64 7.26
CA MET A 94 -4.06 2.08 8.54
C MET A 94 -5.38 2.68 9.03
N HIS A 95 -5.63 3.97 8.75
CA HIS A 95 -6.86 4.66 9.15
C HIS A 95 -8.04 4.48 8.18
N LYS A 96 -7.86 3.75 7.07
CA LYS A 96 -8.98 3.44 6.17
C LYS A 96 -9.95 2.46 6.83
N PRO A 97 -11.28 2.67 6.72
CA PRO A 97 -12.25 1.71 7.19
C PRO A 97 -11.97 0.31 6.63
N GLY A 98 -11.92 -0.69 7.50
CA GLY A 98 -11.71 -2.08 7.10
C GLY A 98 -10.26 -2.42 6.68
N SER A 99 -9.27 -1.55 6.90
CA SER A 99 -7.88 -1.83 6.51
C SER A 99 -7.28 -3.05 7.20
N GLY A 100 -7.67 -3.30 8.47
CA GLY A 100 -7.17 -4.43 9.24
C GLY A 100 -5.63 -4.47 9.40
N ILE A 101 -4.95 -3.33 9.25
CA ILE A 101 -3.50 -3.20 9.41
C ILE A 101 -3.21 -2.80 10.85
N SER A 102 -2.63 -3.69 11.65
CA SER A 102 -2.17 -3.40 13.00
C SER A 102 -0.94 -2.51 13.00
N ALA A 103 -0.60 -1.92 14.16
CA ALA A 103 0.61 -1.11 14.31
C ALA A 103 1.89 -1.89 13.99
N GLY A 104 1.97 -3.16 14.40
CA GLY A 104 3.11 -4.05 14.10
C GLY A 104 3.26 -4.32 12.61
N GLU A 105 2.15 -4.61 11.92
CA GLU A 105 2.16 -4.81 10.47
C GLU A 105 2.48 -3.52 9.72
N GLY A 106 1.94 -2.38 10.17
CA GLY A 106 2.29 -1.08 9.61
C GLY A 106 3.78 -0.77 9.71
N LYS A 107 4.44 -1.17 10.84
CA LYS A 107 5.89 -1.04 11.00
C LYS A 107 6.64 -1.94 10.01
N LYS A 108 6.27 -3.19 9.86
CA LYS A 108 6.87 -4.13 8.89
C LYS A 108 6.76 -3.60 7.46
N ILE A 109 5.58 -3.14 7.07
CA ILE A 109 5.34 -2.52 5.75
C ILE A 109 6.24 -1.28 5.56
N TYR A 110 6.38 -0.45 6.59
CA TYR A 110 7.26 0.72 6.55
C TYR A 110 8.73 0.32 6.36
N ASP A 111 9.21 -0.60 7.17
CA ASP A 111 10.60 -1.07 7.12
C ASP A 111 10.93 -1.63 5.72
N PHE A 112 10.04 -2.49 5.17
CA PHE A 112 10.17 -3.00 3.81
C PHE A 112 10.21 -1.89 2.76
N LEU A 113 9.25 -0.96 2.76
CA LEU A 113 9.15 0.08 1.73
C LEU A 113 10.31 1.07 1.78
N VAL A 114 10.84 1.38 2.96
CA VAL A 114 12.03 2.21 3.12
C VAL A 114 13.27 1.47 2.61
N TYR A 115 13.45 0.20 3.01
CA TYR A 115 14.55 -0.64 2.52
C TYR A 115 14.53 -0.76 0.99
N ASP A 116 13.40 -1.15 0.41
CA ASP A 116 13.22 -1.27 -1.04
C ASP A 116 13.50 0.04 -1.78
N SER A 117 13.05 1.17 -1.22
CA SER A 117 13.27 2.48 -1.84
C SER A 117 14.74 2.87 -1.91
N SER A 118 15.53 2.54 -0.90
CA SER A 118 16.96 2.82 -0.87
C SER A 118 17.74 2.06 -1.95
N ILE A 119 17.20 0.95 -2.44
CA ILE A 119 17.81 0.08 -3.45
C ILE A 119 17.16 0.31 -4.81
N ARG A 120 15.88 -0.03 -4.95
CA ARG A 120 15.16 -0.04 -6.22
C ARG A 120 14.81 1.37 -6.71
N LYS A 121 14.50 2.29 -5.80
CA LYS A 121 14.15 3.69 -6.12
C LYS A 121 15.30 4.67 -5.84
N LYS A 122 16.54 4.19 -5.78
CA LYS A 122 17.70 5.02 -5.39
C LYS A 122 17.79 6.34 -6.16
N ALA A 123 17.61 6.31 -7.47
CA ALA A 123 17.67 7.53 -8.30
C ALA A 123 16.59 8.55 -7.88
N MET A 124 15.39 8.09 -7.54
CA MET A 124 14.30 8.95 -7.03
C MET A 124 14.61 9.48 -5.63
N VAL A 125 15.21 8.65 -4.77
CA VAL A 125 15.68 9.07 -3.44
C VAL A 125 16.71 10.18 -3.59
N ASP A 126 17.74 9.98 -4.42
CA ASP A 126 18.81 10.96 -4.62
C ASP A 126 18.26 12.29 -5.19
N GLU A 127 17.35 12.23 -6.17
CA GLU A 127 16.68 13.41 -6.71
C GLU A 127 15.92 14.21 -5.65
N LYS A 128 15.13 13.50 -4.81
CA LYS A 128 14.35 14.13 -3.75
C LYS A 128 15.23 14.72 -2.65
N LEU A 129 16.28 13.99 -2.22
CA LEU A 129 17.24 14.49 -1.24
C LEU A 129 18.05 15.70 -1.75
N GLY A 130 18.28 15.77 -3.06
CA GLY A 130 18.91 16.94 -3.68
C GLY A 130 18.05 18.21 -3.65
N LYS A 131 16.73 18.06 -3.46
CA LYS A 131 15.75 19.17 -3.39
C LYS A 131 15.31 19.48 -1.95
N ALA A 132 15.68 18.62 -0.98
CA ALA A 132 15.28 18.74 0.42
C ALA A 132 16.14 19.77 1.16
N THR A 133 15.62 20.31 2.27
CA THR A 133 16.44 21.10 3.20
C THR A 133 17.50 20.21 3.86
N PRO A 134 18.58 20.81 4.41
CA PRO A 134 19.61 20.04 5.11
C PRO A 134 19.04 19.17 6.24
N GLU A 135 18.05 19.68 6.98
CA GLU A 135 17.40 18.99 8.09
C GLU A 135 16.56 17.81 7.62
N GLU A 136 15.77 18.00 6.55
CA GLU A 136 14.96 16.92 5.94
C GLU A 136 15.86 15.82 5.38
N LYS A 137 16.96 16.21 4.71
CA LYS A 137 17.95 15.29 4.18
C LYS A 137 18.58 14.45 5.29
N ALA A 138 19.09 15.10 6.35
CA ALA A 138 19.71 14.41 7.47
C ALA A 138 18.74 13.45 8.18
N ALA A 139 17.47 13.86 8.34
CA ALA A 139 16.43 13.02 8.92
C ALA A 139 16.16 11.77 8.07
N ALA A 140 16.06 11.92 6.74
CA ALA A 140 15.83 10.82 5.83
C ALA A 140 17.03 9.86 5.78
N GLU A 141 18.26 10.37 5.67
CA GLU A 141 19.50 9.58 5.68
C GLU A 141 19.65 8.79 6.98
N SER A 142 19.33 9.41 8.13
CA SER A 142 19.32 8.72 9.43
C SER A 142 18.35 7.53 9.45
N LYS A 143 17.16 7.68 8.85
CA LYS A 143 16.17 6.60 8.78
C LYS A 143 16.57 5.48 7.82
N PHE A 144 17.14 5.80 6.69
CA PHE A 144 17.70 4.78 5.79
C PHE A 144 18.81 4.00 6.50
N LYS A 145 19.73 4.71 7.19
CA LYS A 145 20.78 4.06 7.97
C LYS A 145 20.21 3.14 9.05
N GLU A 146 19.24 3.60 9.84
CA GLU A 146 18.58 2.80 10.88
C GLU A 146 18.04 1.47 10.33
N ILE A 147 17.40 1.52 9.15
CA ILE A 147 16.83 0.33 8.50
C ILE A 147 17.95 -0.60 8.04
N HIS A 148 18.99 -0.09 7.37
CA HIS A 148 20.11 -0.91 6.95
C HIS A 148 20.88 -1.53 8.12
N ASP A 149 21.17 -0.76 9.18
CA ASP A 149 21.83 -1.26 10.40
C ASP A 149 21.01 -2.39 11.08
N LYS A 150 19.68 -2.36 10.93
CA LYS A 150 18.78 -3.38 11.48
C LYS A 150 18.80 -4.68 10.66
N TYR A 151 18.82 -4.58 9.34
CA TYR A 151 18.53 -5.72 8.47
C TYR A 151 19.74 -6.30 7.71
N ASP A 152 20.79 -5.54 7.46
CA ASP A 152 21.99 -5.98 6.73
C ASP A 152 23.03 -6.68 7.64
N LYS A 153 22.56 -7.62 8.48
CA LYS A 153 23.42 -8.36 9.45
C LYS A 153 23.79 -9.74 8.91
#